data_3c3c270cb01c7205ba1dd3b56bf13c38
#
_entry.id   3c3c270cb01c7205ba1dd3b56bf13c38
#
_cell.length_a   1.000
_cell.length_b   1.000
_cell.length_c   1.000
_cell.angle_alpha   90.00
_cell.angle_beta   90.00
_cell.angle_gamma   90.00
#
_symmetry.space_group_name_H-M   'P 1'
#
loop_
_entity.id
_entity.type
_entity.pdbx_description
1 polymer ?
#
loop_
_entity_poly.entity_id
_entity_poly.type
_entity_poly.pdbx_seq_one_letter_code
_entity_poly.pdbx_strand_id
1 'polypeptide(L)'
;TMLKRQKEAEEKLTVLRTEIAEMTGGVDIGANASTSAFKRYLFSDLGLPVLKTTEKHQEAADDATMIMLTEYCQDKRPELVRLFELVQEYRKWGKLKSTYIDGYLTHINTATGRIHPDLMPLGTETGRFASRNPNLQNCPRKDNDPVGVRNFIVAPEGSLIVSLDFSQIELRVGAFYCRDERMLQTYRTGGDIHAATTSVIFRIPFKTAADKNEPHYKERRTIAKNCNFGVFYGLFPSGLQKTLKFKAGLDMTKEQCAGIIDNLKNGYPRLTEWQDETKKRAASTCFAETRLGRRRYIVGILSPDWGKRSFAERCAMNTPIQGTAADIIKLAMGRIAQGIKERPWLKPFLQIHDELVFEIPADKLDEAVYFVKACMEEQPFTDFDVPIIAEAAYGTNFGDLIEMEGA
;
A
#
# COMPACT_ATOMS: atom_id res chain seq x y z
N THR A 1 4.60 24.02 -13.92
CA THR A 1 4.13 23.47 -12.62
C THR A 1 5.19 22.65 -11.92
N MET A 2 5.79 21.60 -12.53
CA MET A 2 6.85 20.80 -11.90
C MET A 2 8.08 21.63 -11.51
N LEU A 3 8.59 22.49 -12.39
CA LEU A 3 9.73 23.38 -12.09
C LEU A 3 9.44 24.34 -10.94
N LYS A 4 8.20 24.83 -10.80
CA LYS A 4 7.79 25.64 -9.66
C LYS A 4 7.87 24.83 -8.36
N ARG A 5 7.34 23.59 -8.35
CA ARG A 5 7.39 22.70 -7.19
C ARG A 5 8.80 22.24 -6.84
N GLN A 6 9.68 22.11 -7.84
CA GLN A 6 11.10 21.84 -7.64
C GLN A 6 11.76 22.95 -6.80
N LYS A 7 11.52 24.20 -7.20
CA LYS A 7 12.05 25.36 -6.47
C LYS A 7 11.50 25.46 -5.04
N GLU A 8 10.19 25.28 -4.87
CA GLU A 8 9.55 25.25 -3.54
C GLU A 8 10.14 24.15 -2.64
N ALA A 9 10.40 22.96 -3.21
CA ALA A 9 11.02 21.86 -2.47
C ALA A 9 12.49 22.16 -2.10
N GLU A 10 13.24 22.81 -2.98
CA GLU A 10 14.62 23.26 -2.70
C GLU A 10 14.67 24.29 -1.56
N GLU A 11 13.79 25.30 -1.60
CA GLU A 11 13.67 26.31 -0.57
C GLU A 11 13.32 25.65 0.78
N LYS A 12 12.34 24.74 0.79
CA LYS A 12 11.96 24.02 2.02
C LYS A 12 13.09 23.15 2.56
N LEU A 13 13.81 22.42 1.73
CA LEU A 13 14.95 21.59 2.13
C LEU A 13 16.09 22.46 2.69
N THR A 14 16.31 23.64 2.13
CA THR A 14 17.32 24.58 2.61
C THR A 14 16.98 25.05 4.03
N VAL A 15 15.72 25.46 4.27
CA VAL A 15 15.24 25.86 5.60
C VAL A 15 15.42 24.74 6.62
N LEU A 16 14.92 23.55 6.31
CA LEU A 16 15.03 22.38 7.20
C LEU A 16 16.49 22.02 7.49
N ARG A 17 17.36 22.08 6.52
CA ARG A 17 18.80 21.80 6.69
C ARG A 17 19.46 22.82 7.59
N THR A 18 19.10 24.11 7.48
CA THR A 18 19.61 25.17 8.33
C THR A 18 19.17 24.94 9.79
N GLU A 19 17.87 24.70 10.02
CA GLU A 19 17.35 24.42 11.36
C GLU A 19 18.04 23.20 12.00
N ILE A 20 18.22 22.11 11.23
CA ILE A 20 18.94 20.92 11.72
C ILE A 20 20.41 21.25 12.02
N ALA A 21 21.08 22.02 11.18
CA ALA A 21 22.47 22.42 11.39
C ALA A 21 22.63 23.28 12.68
N GLU A 22 21.72 24.20 12.93
CA GLU A 22 21.69 24.99 14.17
C GLU A 22 21.55 24.09 15.40
N MET A 23 20.62 23.11 15.36
CA MET A 23 20.42 22.18 16.48
C MET A 23 21.56 21.20 16.71
N THR A 24 22.30 20.85 15.66
CA THR A 24 23.37 19.83 15.72
C THR A 24 24.77 20.41 15.79
N GLY A 25 24.92 21.74 15.79
CA GLY A 25 26.23 22.39 15.71
C GLY A 25 26.93 22.20 14.37
N GLY A 26 26.16 22.06 13.27
CA GLY A 26 26.70 21.96 11.91
C GLY A 26 27.08 20.52 11.48
N VAL A 27 26.56 19.50 12.14
CA VAL A 27 26.79 18.11 11.73
C VAL A 27 26.29 17.86 10.32
N ASP A 28 27.15 17.27 9.47
CA ASP A 28 26.75 16.88 8.10
C ASP A 28 25.77 15.70 8.15
N ILE A 29 24.52 15.98 7.81
CA ILE A 29 23.45 14.97 7.72
C ILE A 29 23.37 14.32 6.33
N GLY A 30 23.97 14.91 5.28
CA GLY A 30 23.85 14.49 3.88
C GLY A 30 22.41 14.59 3.34
N ALA A 31 22.21 14.06 2.14
CA ALA A 31 20.91 14.16 1.46
C ALA A 31 19.78 13.37 2.15
N ASN A 32 20.11 12.27 2.83
CA ASN A 32 19.13 11.37 3.47
C ASN A 32 19.20 11.38 5.01
N ALA A 33 19.89 12.36 5.59
CA ALA A 33 20.11 12.46 7.05
C ALA A 33 20.54 11.11 7.68
N SER A 34 21.49 10.42 7.09
CA SER A 34 21.96 9.08 7.51
C SER A 34 23.47 8.88 7.38
N THR A 35 24.25 9.96 7.35
CA THR A 35 25.71 9.92 7.28
C THR A 35 26.32 9.28 8.52
N SER A 36 27.57 8.83 8.41
CA SER A 36 28.31 8.34 9.57
C SER A 36 28.51 9.43 10.63
N ALA A 37 28.64 10.70 10.20
CA ALA A 37 28.74 11.84 11.10
C ALA A 37 27.45 12.03 11.92
N PHE A 38 26.29 11.94 11.27
CA PHE A 38 25.01 12.05 11.97
C PHE A 38 24.74 10.87 12.91
N LYS A 39 25.08 9.64 12.51
CA LYS A 39 24.98 8.48 13.41
C LYS A 39 25.88 8.62 14.64
N ARG A 40 27.14 9.04 14.46
CA ARG A 40 28.05 9.31 15.57
C ARG A 40 27.47 10.38 16.50
N TYR A 41 26.93 11.45 15.93
CA TYR A 41 26.28 12.51 16.72
C TYR A 41 25.14 11.94 17.58
N LEU A 42 24.25 11.13 17.00
CA LEU A 42 23.10 10.58 17.74
C LEU A 42 23.55 9.61 18.86
N PHE A 43 24.41 8.66 18.54
CA PHE A 43 24.67 7.53 19.43
C PHE A 43 25.92 7.72 20.31
N SER A 44 26.90 8.49 19.86
CA SER A 44 28.14 8.76 20.65
C SER A 44 28.09 10.13 21.32
N ASP A 45 27.83 11.20 20.58
CA ASP A 45 27.92 12.56 21.13
C ASP A 45 26.71 12.89 22.02
N LEU A 46 25.50 12.52 21.61
CA LEU A 46 24.27 12.67 22.42
C LEU A 46 24.05 11.51 23.40
N GLY A 47 24.74 10.36 23.22
CA GLY A 47 24.58 9.16 24.04
C GLY A 47 23.21 8.52 23.98
N LEU A 48 22.51 8.63 22.85
CA LEU A 48 21.19 8.03 22.67
C LEU A 48 21.29 6.51 22.52
N PRO A 49 20.28 5.75 22.98
CA PRO A 49 20.29 4.29 22.87
C PRO A 49 20.15 3.83 21.42
N VAL A 50 20.87 2.76 21.07
CA VAL A 50 20.70 2.08 19.76
C VAL A 50 19.47 1.20 19.83
N LEU A 51 18.32 1.75 19.40
CA LEU A 51 17.01 1.08 19.46
C LEU A 51 16.79 0.10 18.30
N LYS A 52 17.60 0.21 17.24
CA LYS A 52 17.54 -0.66 16.06
C LYS A 52 18.90 -0.82 15.42
N THR A 53 19.19 -2.03 14.93
CA THR A 53 20.37 -2.32 14.12
C THR A 53 19.98 -2.73 12.71
N THR A 54 20.89 -2.55 11.76
CA THR A 54 20.78 -3.07 10.39
C THR A 54 21.02 -4.59 10.39
N GLU A 55 20.77 -5.25 9.25
CA GLU A 55 21.09 -6.68 9.07
C GLU A 55 22.58 -7.00 9.28
N LYS A 56 23.46 -6.02 9.10
CA LYS A 56 24.90 -6.11 9.36
C LYS A 56 25.29 -5.74 10.80
N HIS A 57 24.31 -5.72 11.72
CA HIS A 57 24.49 -5.36 13.12
C HIS A 57 25.08 -3.96 13.37
N GLN A 58 24.94 -3.05 12.41
CA GLN A 58 25.34 -1.65 12.57
C GLN A 58 24.17 -0.81 13.08
N GLU A 59 24.47 0.31 13.72
CA GLU A 59 23.47 1.29 14.18
C GLU A 59 22.58 1.75 13.02
N ALA A 60 21.28 1.59 13.18
CA ALA A 60 20.32 2.11 12.21
C ALA A 60 19.94 3.54 12.57
N ALA A 61 19.78 4.37 11.55
CA ALA A 61 19.24 5.74 11.68
C ALA A 61 18.17 5.98 10.63
N ASP A 62 17.34 4.97 10.33
CA ASP A 62 16.21 5.07 9.40
C ASP A 62 14.98 5.75 10.04
N ASP A 63 13.90 5.91 9.28
CA ASP A 63 12.69 6.57 9.75
C ASP A 63 12.07 5.89 10.96
N ALA A 64 12.11 4.55 11.01
CA ALA A 64 11.63 3.80 12.19
C ALA A 64 12.47 4.13 13.43
N THR A 65 13.79 4.28 13.27
CA THR A 65 14.68 4.70 14.36
C THR A 65 14.36 6.13 14.81
N MET A 66 14.11 7.05 13.88
CA MET A 66 13.74 8.42 14.24
C MET A 66 12.45 8.45 15.06
N ILE A 67 11.43 7.69 14.68
CA ILE A 67 10.18 7.59 15.44
C ILE A 67 10.42 7.03 16.85
N MET A 68 11.19 5.93 16.96
CA MET A 68 11.52 5.34 18.26
C MET A 68 12.35 6.30 19.15
N LEU A 69 13.27 7.07 18.56
CA LEU A 69 14.04 8.08 19.29
C LEU A 69 13.17 9.27 19.71
N THR A 70 12.22 9.69 18.85
CA THR A 70 11.22 10.71 19.22
C THR A 70 10.47 10.28 20.48
N GLU A 71 9.91 9.07 20.50
CA GLU A 71 9.20 8.52 21.66
C GLU A 71 10.07 8.39 22.90
N TYR A 72 11.29 7.87 22.75
CA TYR A 72 12.23 7.76 23.86
C TYR A 72 12.56 9.13 24.49
N CYS A 73 12.66 10.16 23.64
CA CYS A 73 13.03 11.50 24.06
C CYS A 73 11.86 12.33 24.58
N GLN A 74 10.61 11.97 24.28
CA GLN A 74 9.44 12.73 24.79
C GLN A 74 9.49 12.92 26.31
N ASP A 75 9.84 11.88 27.05
CA ASP A 75 9.90 11.93 28.51
C ASP A 75 11.31 12.24 29.06
N LYS A 76 12.37 11.86 28.35
CA LYS A 76 13.75 11.88 28.86
C LYS A 76 14.60 13.03 28.34
N ARG A 77 14.38 13.45 27.12
CA ARG A 77 15.15 14.47 26.40
C ARG A 77 14.24 15.27 25.46
N PRO A 78 13.21 15.97 26.00
CA PRO A 78 12.18 16.64 25.17
C PRO A 78 12.78 17.68 24.22
N GLU A 79 13.94 18.23 24.52
CA GLU A 79 14.67 19.17 23.66
C GLU A 79 15.11 18.57 22.32
N LEU A 80 15.23 17.23 22.23
CA LEU A 80 15.65 16.54 21.01
C LEU A 80 14.48 16.12 20.11
N VAL A 81 13.25 16.15 20.61
CA VAL A 81 12.05 15.73 19.84
C VAL A 81 11.96 16.50 18.52
N ARG A 82 12.14 17.82 18.60
CA ARG A 82 12.10 18.68 17.41
C ARG A 82 13.15 18.33 16.37
N LEU A 83 14.33 17.91 16.77
CA LEU A 83 15.37 17.46 15.84
C LEU A 83 14.91 16.25 15.02
N PHE A 84 14.28 15.25 15.65
CA PHE A 84 13.82 14.06 14.94
C PHE A 84 12.64 14.34 14.00
N GLU A 85 11.74 15.23 14.39
CA GLU A 85 10.65 15.71 13.53
C GLU A 85 11.21 16.40 12.27
N LEU A 86 12.18 17.31 12.44
CA LEU A 86 12.85 17.98 11.34
C LEU A 86 13.57 17.02 10.42
N VAL A 87 14.25 16.02 10.96
CA VAL A 87 14.93 14.97 10.16
C VAL A 87 13.93 14.15 9.35
N GLN A 88 12.79 13.78 9.93
CA GLN A 88 11.74 13.05 9.22
C GLN A 88 11.13 13.91 8.10
N GLU A 89 10.86 15.19 8.38
CA GLU A 89 10.35 16.14 7.39
C GLU A 89 11.37 16.37 6.26
N TYR A 90 12.64 16.56 6.59
CA TYR A 90 13.73 16.70 5.61
C TYR A 90 13.84 15.50 4.67
N ARG A 91 13.79 14.28 5.20
CA ARG A 91 13.79 13.05 4.40
C ARG A 91 12.57 12.95 3.49
N LYS A 92 11.39 13.28 4.02
CA LYS A 92 10.14 13.28 3.24
C LYS A 92 10.25 14.22 2.04
N TRP A 93 10.67 15.45 2.25
CA TRP A 93 10.85 16.44 1.17
C TRP A 93 11.98 16.06 0.22
N GLY A 94 13.09 15.52 0.74
CA GLY A 94 14.21 15.02 -0.06
C GLY A 94 13.79 13.91 -1.02
N LYS A 95 13.02 12.94 -0.54
CA LYS A 95 12.45 11.85 -1.35
C LYS A 95 11.47 12.38 -2.39
N LEU A 96 10.57 13.28 -2.01
CA LEU A 96 9.60 13.89 -2.93
C LEU A 96 10.32 14.62 -4.06
N LYS A 97 11.34 15.43 -3.75
CA LYS A 97 12.13 16.13 -4.75
C LYS A 97 12.90 15.18 -5.65
N SER A 98 13.78 14.36 -5.07
CA SER A 98 14.73 13.54 -5.84
C SER A 98 14.06 12.43 -6.65
N THR A 99 13.07 11.75 -6.08
CA THR A 99 12.44 10.58 -6.73
C THR A 99 11.35 11.01 -7.71
N TYR A 100 10.49 11.95 -7.30
CA TYR A 100 9.29 12.25 -8.07
C TYR A 100 9.44 13.53 -8.92
N ILE A 101 9.99 14.62 -8.39
CA ILE A 101 10.11 15.84 -9.18
C ILE A 101 11.29 15.71 -10.15
N ASP A 102 12.51 15.57 -9.63
CA ASP A 102 13.73 15.49 -10.45
C ASP A 102 13.72 14.22 -11.32
N GLY A 103 13.33 13.09 -10.70
CA GLY A 103 13.21 11.82 -11.42
C GLY A 103 12.23 11.88 -12.58
N TYR A 104 11.05 12.48 -12.42
CA TYR A 104 10.08 12.61 -13.50
C TYR A 104 10.56 13.58 -14.60
N LEU A 105 11.16 14.70 -14.21
CA LEU A 105 11.71 15.67 -15.18
C LEU A 105 12.76 15.03 -16.10
N THR A 106 13.60 14.14 -15.58
CA THR A 106 14.63 13.44 -16.38
C THR A 106 14.07 12.39 -17.34
N HIS A 107 12.82 11.93 -17.12
CA HIS A 107 12.16 10.91 -17.93
C HIS A 107 11.13 11.48 -18.92
N ILE A 108 10.98 12.79 -19.00
CA ILE A 108 10.10 13.40 -20.01
C ILE A 108 10.71 13.20 -21.39
N ASN A 109 9.98 12.49 -22.25
CA ASN A 109 10.35 12.35 -23.65
C ASN A 109 10.11 13.67 -24.38
N THR A 110 11.16 14.26 -24.98
CA THR A 110 11.10 15.57 -25.61
C THR A 110 10.22 15.61 -26.87
N ALA A 111 10.03 14.48 -27.55
CA ALA A 111 9.20 14.40 -28.75
C ALA A 111 7.70 14.30 -28.43
N THR A 112 7.33 13.67 -27.31
CA THR A 112 5.93 13.46 -26.93
C THR A 112 5.46 14.36 -25.80
N GLY A 113 6.39 14.98 -25.04
CA GLY A 113 6.10 15.71 -23.81
C GLY A 113 5.58 14.82 -22.66
N ARG A 114 5.69 13.48 -22.80
CA ARG A 114 5.14 12.49 -21.86
C ARG A 114 6.25 11.66 -21.22
N ILE A 115 5.91 11.03 -20.11
CA ILE A 115 6.71 10.00 -19.46
C ILE A 115 6.22 8.63 -19.93
N HIS A 116 7.13 7.76 -20.36
CA HIS A 116 6.83 6.41 -20.84
C HIS A 116 7.55 5.38 -19.95
N PRO A 117 6.93 4.93 -18.86
CA PRO A 117 7.56 3.95 -17.97
C PRO A 117 7.62 2.57 -18.61
N ASP A 118 8.60 1.78 -18.22
CA ASP A 118 8.64 0.35 -18.54
C ASP A 118 7.68 -0.39 -17.60
N LEU A 119 6.62 -0.96 -18.11
CA LEU A 119 5.74 -1.85 -17.38
C LEU A 119 6.14 -3.30 -17.60
N MET A 120 6.53 -3.99 -16.53
CA MET A 120 6.97 -5.37 -16.56
C MET A 120 5.86 -6.28 -16.04
N PRO A 121 5.18 -7.06 -16.91
CA PRO A 121 4.04 -7.89 -16.49
C PRO A 121 4.43 -9.08 -15.59
N LEU A 122 5.72 -9.45 -15.57
CA LEU A 122 6.28 -10.50 -14.73
C LEU A 122 7.37 -9.98 -13.79
N GLY A 123 7.29 -8.71 -13.39
CA GLY A 123 8.31 -8.03 -12.61
C GLY A 123 8.33 -8.37 -11.12
N THR A 124 7.35 -9.14 -10.63
CA THR A 124 7.26 -9.53 -9.21
C THR A 124 7.01 -11.03 -9.05
N GLU A 125 7.42 -11.59 -7.92
CA GLU A 125 7.20 -13.01 -7.55
C GLU A 125 5.70 -13.39 -7.51
N THR A 126 4.82 -12.44 -7.23
CA THR A 126 3.38 -12.67 -7.17
C THR A 126 2.68 -12.50 -8.52
N GLY A 127 3.42 -12.08 -9.57
CA GLY A 127 2.88 -11.81 -10.89
C GLY A 127 2.18 -10.46 -11.04
N ARG A 128 2.27 -9.58 -10.06
CA ARG A 128 1.88 -8.18 -10.24
C ARG A 128 2.81 -7.50 -11.24
N PHE A 129 2.30 -6.48 -11.90
CA PHE A 129 3.15 -5.59 -12.69
C PHE A 129 4.19 -4.91 -11.80
N ALA A 130 5.36 -4.67 -12.34
CA ALA A 130 6.32 -3.73 -11.79
C ALA A 130 6.54 -2.60 -12.80
N SER A 131 6.88 -1.43 -12.32
CA SER A 131 7.17 -0.25 -13.13
C SER A 131 8.57 0.28 -12.83
N ARG A 132 9.30 0.70 -13.88
CA ARG A 132 10.61 1.34 -13.77
C ARG A 132 10.78 2.39 -14.86
N ASN A 133 11.78 3.25 -14.73
CA ASN A 133 12.19 4.27 -15.70
C ASN A 133 11.06 5.26 -16.10
N PRO A 134 10.34 5.90 -15.16
CA PRO A 134 10.38 5.78 -13.71
C PRO A 134 9.35 4.78 -13.15
N ASN A 135 9.43 4.48 -11.82
CA ASN A 135 8.39 3.70 -11.16
C ASN A 135 7.17 4.59 -10.83
N LEU A 136 6.16 4.57 -11.69
CA LEU A 136 4.92 5.32 -11.49
C LEU A 136 3.94 4.62 -10.53
N GLN A 137 4.13 3.33 -10.21
CA GLN A 137 3.26 2.61 -9.27
C GLN A 137 3.47 3.03 -7.82
N ASN A 138 4.60 3.68 -7.51
CA ASN A 138 4.89 4.20 -6.17
C ASN A 138 4.53 5.68 -6.02
N CYS A 139 3.79 6.27 -6.96
CA CYS A 139 3.34 7.66 -6.88
C CYS A 139 2.57 7.90 -5.57
N PRO A 140 2.99 8.85 -4.73
CA PRO A 140 2.42 9.04 -3.39
C PRO A 140 0.94 9.44 -3.48
N ARG A 141 0.17 9.00 -2.48
CA ARG A 141 -1.24 9.41 -2.32
C ARG A 141 -1.32 10.81 -1.71
N LYS A 142 -2.40 11.53 -2.00
CA LYS A 142 -2.65 12.93 -1.59
C LYS A 142 -2.37 13.20 -0.10
N ASP A 143 -2.77 12.28 0.78
CA ASP A 143 -2.60 12.41 2.24
C ASP A 143 -1.14 12.49 2.71
N ASN A 144 -0.22 11.97 1.90
CA ASN A 144 1.21 11.92 2.22
C ASN A 144 2.08 12.78 1.29
N ASP A 145 1.45 13.57 0.43
CA ASP A 145 2.10 14.30 -0.65
C ASP A 145 1.81 15.81 -0.62
N PRO A 146 2.61 16.60 0.10
CA PRO A 146 2.48 18.05 0.13
C PRO A 146 2.85 18.72 -1.21
N VAL A 147 3.50 18.00 -2.12
CA VAL A 147 3.92 18.51 -3.44
C VAL A 147 2.82 18.37 -4.48
N GLY A 148 1.94 17.37 -4.32
CA GLY A 148 0.90 17.04 -5.29
C GLY A 148 1.48 16.38 -6.53
N VAL A 149 2.29 15.32 -6.36
CA VAL A 149 2.96 14.59 -7.47
C VAL A 149 1.96 14.06 -8.48
N ARG A 150 0.81 13.55 -8.02
CA ARG A 150 -0.25 13.06 -8.92
C ARG A 150 -0.85 14.17 -9.79
N ASN A 151 -0.83 15.42 -9.35
CA ASN A 151 -1.33 16.56 -10.12
C ASN A 151 -0.42 16.92 -11.32
N PHE A 152 0.78 16.35 -11.42
CA PHE A 152 1.63 16.50 -12.60
C PHE A 152 1.17 15.64 -13.78
N ILE A 153 0.35 14.64 -13.52
CA ILE A 153 -0.21 13.72 -14.51
C ILE A 153 -1.55 14.32 -14.95
N VAL A 154 -1.56 14.95 -16.13
CA VAL A 154 -2.70 15.72 -16.62
C VAL A 154 -3.24 15.17 -17.94
N ALA A 155 -4.55 15.28 -18.14
CA ALA A 155 -5.17 15.02 -19.44
C ALA A 155 -4.89 16.18 -20.41
N PRO A 156 -4.79 15.91 -21.72
CA PRO A 156 -4.82 16.96 -22.74
C PRO A 156 -6.15 17.74 -22.70
N GLU A 157 -6.15 18.94 -23.29
CA GLU A 157 -7.36 19.74 -23.44
C GLU A 157 -8.47 18.94 -24.16
N GLY A 158 -9.68 19.02 -23.66
CA GLY A 158 -10.85 18.25 -24.18
C GLY A 158 -10.87 16.78 -23.76
N SER A 159 -9.89 16.32 -23.01
CA SER A 159 -9.80 14.93 -22.48
C SER A 159 -9.94 14.87 -20.97
N LEU A 160 -10.24 13.67 -20.47
CA LEU A 160 -10.27 13.34 -19.05
C LEU A 160 -9.36 12.15 -18.75
N ILE A 161 -8.86 12.11 -17.52
CA ILE A 161 -8.33 10.90 -16.90
C ILE A 161 -9.49 10.20 -16.22
N VAL A 162 -9.66 8.93 -16.51
CA VAL A 162 -10.62 8.05 -15.84
C VAL A 162 -9.86 6.93 -15.17
N SER A 163 -10.11 6.75 -13.88
CA SER A 163 -9.52 5.70 -13.06
C SER A 163 -10.59 4.75 -12.58
N LEU A 164 -10.35 3.44 -12.73
CA LEU A 164 -11.17 2.40 -12.15
C LEU A 164 -10.30 1.52 -11.26
N ASP A 165 -10.67 1.43 -9.97
CA ASP A 165 -9.94 0.68 -8.93
C ASP A 165 -10.78 -0.50 -8.45
N PHE A 166 -10.17 -1.69 -8.34
CA PHE A 166 -10.85 -2.86 -7.78
C PHE A 166 -11.06 -2.69 -6.28
N SER A 167 -12.31 -2.62 -5.87
CA SER A 167 -12.65 -2.51 -4.46
C SER A 167 -12.28 -3.79 -3.69
N GLN A 168 -11.20 -3.70 -2.90
CA GLN A 168 -10.75 -4.75 -1.97
C GLN A 168 -10.50 -6.13 -2.63
N ILE A 169 -9.96 -6.16 -3.83
CA ILE A 169 -9.82 -7.40 -4.62
C ILE A 169 -9.08 -8.52 -3.85
N GLU A 170 -8.00 -8.21 -3.12
CA GLU A 170 -7.28 -9.23 -2.34
C GLU A 170 -8.12 -9.85 -1.23
N LEU A 171 -8.98 -9.06 -0.57
CA LEU A 171 -9.88 -9.57 0.47
C LEU A 171 -11.00 -10.42 -0.12
N ARG A 172 -11.51 -10.07 -1.31
CA ARG A 172 -12.49 -10.87 -2.06
C ARG A 172 -11.89 -12.20 -2.51
N VAL A 173 -10.68 -12.17 -3.04
CA VAL A 173 -9.90 -13.39 -3.38
C VAL A 173 -9.63 -14.22 -2.12
N GLY A 174 -9.31 -13.57 -0.99
CA GLY A 174 -9.14 -14.24 0.28
C GLY A 174 -10.41 -14.95 0.75
N ALA A 175 -11.56 -14.29 0.67
CA ALA A 175 -12.87 -14.89 0.99
C ALA A 175 -13.18 -16.09 0.07
N PHE A 176 -12.88 -15.98 -1.22
CA PHE A 176 -12.99 -17.09 -2.18
C PHE A 176 -12.14 -18.30 -1.77
N TYR A 177 -10.89 -18.09 -1.37
CA TYR A 177 -10.00 -19.19 -0.99
C TYR A 177 -10.35 -19.81 0.36
N CYS A 178 -10.59 -19.00 1.38
CA CYS A 178 -10.87 -19.54 2.72
C CYS A 178 -12.28 -20.05 2.90
N ARG A 179 -13.22 -19.66 2.05
CA ARG A 179 -14.63 -20.04 2.11
C ARG A 179 -15.29 -19.75 3.47
N ASP A 180 -14.84 -18.68 4.13
CA ASP A 180 -15.47 -18.26 5.38
C ASP A 180 -16.84 -17.63 5.11
N GLU A 181 -17.89 -18.21 5.69
CA GLU A 181 -19.28 -17.83 5.37
C GLU A 181 -19.61 -16.39 5.75
N ARG A 182 -19.03 -15.86 6.83
CA ARG A 182 -19.24 -14.45 7.22
C ARG A 182 -18.64 -13.50 6.19
N MET A 183 -17.45 -13.81 5.67
CA MET A 183 -16.82 -13.01 4.64
C MET A 183 -17.62 -13.09 3.34
N LEU A 184 -18.00 -14.30 2.91
CA LEU A 184 -18.79 -14.54 1.71
C LEU A 184 -20.13 -13.81 1.76
N GLN A 185 -20.87 -13.96 2.88
CA GLN A 185 -22.14 -13.30 3.09
C GLN A 185 -22.01 -11.77 3.05
N THR A 186 -20.97 -11.23 3.70
CA THR A 186 -20.71 -9.79 3.68
C THR A 186 -20.57 -9.27 2.25
N TYR A 187 -19.79 -9.95 1.40
CA TYR A 187 -19.60 -9.51 0.01
C TYR A 187 -20.85 -9.75 -0.87
N ARG A 188 -21.55 -10.87 -0.70
CA ARG A 188 -22.77 -11.19 -1.47
C ARG A 188 -23.91 -10.21 -1.20
N THR A 189 -23.98 -9.67 0.02
CA THR A 189 -24.99 -8.67 0.39
C THR A 189 -24.56 -7.22 0.19
N GLY A 190 -23.37 -6.98 -0.40
CA GLY A 190 -22.83 -5.62 -0.58
C GLY A 190 -22.41 -4.95 0.73
N GLY A 191 -22.16 -5.74 1.79
CA GLY A 191 -21.79 -5.24 3.11
C GLY A 191 -20.31 -4.77 3.18
N ASP A 192 -20.03 -3.95 4.19
CA ASP A 192 -18.69 -3.45 4.48
C ASP A 192 -17.88 -4.48 5.30
N ILE A 193 -16.89 -5.10 4.68
CA ILE A 193 -16.02 -6.10 5.33
C ILE A 193 -15.23 -5.50 6.52
N HIS A 194 -14.88 -4.21 6.48
CA HIS A 194 -14.19 -3.58 7.61
C HIS A 194 -15.12 -3.39 8.80
N ALA A 195 -16.41 -3.10 8.57
CA ALA A 195 -17.42 -3.07 9.62
C ALA A 195 -17.71 -4.47 10.15
N ALA A 196 -17.80 -5.49 9.28
CA ALA A 196 -17.96 -6.89 9.69
C ALA A 196 -16.78 -7.35 10.57
N THR A 197 -15.56 -7.03 10.18
CA THR A 197 -14.35 -7.33 10.98
C THR A 197 -14.33 -6.54 12.29
N THR A 198 -14.73 -5.27 12.28
CA THR A 198 -14.88 -4.48 13.51
C THR A 198 -15.86 -5.16 14.48
N SER A 199 -17.02 -5.60 13.98
CA SER A 199 -18.01 -6.33 14.77
C SER A 199 -17.43 -7.61 15.40
N VAL A 200 -16.64 -8.36 14.65
CA VAL A 200 -15.96 -9.58 15.10
C VAL A 200 -14.90 -9.29 16.16
N ILE A 201 -13.98 -8.38 15.87
CA ILE A 201 -12.83 -8.08 16.76
C ILE A 201 -13.29 -7.54 18.10
N PHE A 202 -14.23 -6.57 18.08
CA PHE A 202 -14.68 -5.87 19.28
C PHE A 202 -15.94 -6.49 19.90
N ARG A 203 -16.49 -7.56 19.30
CA ARG A 203 -17.71 -8.26 19.77
C ARG A 203 -18.90 -7.31 19.93
N ILE A 204 -19.09 -6.41 18.99
CA ILE A 204 -20.18 -5.44 18.95
C ILE A 204 -21.12 -5.74 17.77
N PRO A 205 -22.40 -5.34 17.83
CA PRO A 205 -23.32 -5.50 16.70
C PRO A 205 -22.80 -4.85 15.42
N PHE A 206 -23.06 -5.47 14.27
CA PHE A 206 -22.64 -4.92 12.96
C PHE A 206 -23.16 -3.50 12.75
N LYS A 207 -24.40 -3.21 13.13
CA LYS A 207 -24.98 -1.87 13.04
C LYS A 207 -24.15 -0.83 13.79
N THR A 208 -23.69 -1.12 14.98
CA THR A 208 -22.78 -0.27 15.78
C THR A 208 -21.41 -0.13 15.11
N ALA A 209 -20.88 -1.22 14.59
CA ALA A 209 -19.59 -1.24 13.89
C ALA A 209 -19.59 -0.41 12.60
N ALA A 210 -20.74 -0.27 11.95
CA ALA A 210 -20.94 0.49 10.70
C ALA A 210 -21.36 1.94 10.93
N ASP A 211 -21.76 2.31 12.14
CA ASP A 211 -22.24 3.66 12.47
C ASP A 211 -21.07 4.66 12.56
N LYS A 212 -21.00 5.59 11.59
CA LYS A 212 -19.96 6.63 11.52
C LYS A 212 -20.01 7.62 12.69
N ASN A 213 -21.14 7.72 13.40
CA ASN A 213 -21.33 8.61 14.54
C ASN A 213 -20.91 7.97 15.87
N GLU A 214 -20.59 6.67 15.88
CA GLU A 214 -20.08 5.97 17.07
C GLU A 214 -18.75 6.61 17.53
N PRO A 215 -18.59 6.97 18.83
CA PRO A 215 -17.38 7.67 19.31
C PRO A 215 -16.05 7.02 18.98
N HIS A 216 -16.02 5.69 18.93
CA HIS A 216 -14.82 4.91 18.63
C HIS A 216 -14.77 4.37 17.18
N TYR A 217 -15.66 4.83 16.29
CA TYR A 217 -15.77 4.32 14.92
C TYR A 217 -14.45 4.37 14.16
N LYS A 218 -13.80 5.54 14.12
CA LYS A 218 -12.55 5.75 13.35
C LYS A 218 -11.43 4.86 13.84
N GLU A 219 -11.24 4.77 15.15
CA GLU A 219 -10.18 3.95 15.76
C GLU A 219 -10.42 2.47 15.49
N ARG A 220 -11.61 1.96 15.85
CA ARG A 220 -11.99 0.55 15.65
C ARG A 220 -11.90 0.14 14.19
N ARG A 221 -12.38 0.98 13.28
CA ARG A 221 -12.31 0.73 11.83
C ARG A 221 -10.86 0.73 11.34
N THR A 222 -10.02 1.59 11.85
CA THR A 222 -8.58 1.62 11.52
C THR A 222 -7.90 0.34 11.95
N ILE A 223 -8.17 -0.15 13.15
CA ILE A 223 -7.67 -1.43 13.65
C ILE A 223 -8.15 -2.58 12.75
N ALA A 224 -9.45 -2.65 12.46
CA ALA A 224 -10.03 -3.68 11.61
C ALA A 224 -9.45 -3.66 10.19
N LYS A 225 -9.24 -2.48 9.61
CA LYS A 225 -8.60 -2.32 8.30
C LYS A 225 -7.17 -2.89 8.29
N ASN A 226 -6.36 -2.59 9.31
CA ASN A 226 -5.00 -3.13 9.41
C ASN A 226 -5.01 -4.66 9.68
N CYS A 227 -5.97 -5.17 10.43
CA CYS A 227 -6.18 -6.60 10.60
C CYS A 227 -6.54 -7.28 9.29
N ASN A 228 -7.49 -6.75 8.51
CA ASN A 228 -7.89 -7.30 7.23
C ASN A 228 -6.72 -7.38 6.24
N PHE A 229 -5.89 -6.34 6.17
CA PHE A 229 -4.70 -6.37 5.31
C PHE A 229 -3.61 -7.33 5.79
N GLY A 230 -3.53 -7.59 7.10
CA GLY A 230 -2.48 -8.44 7.66
C GLY A 230 -2.89 -9.91 7.84
N VAL A 231 -4.19 -10.18 8.02
CA VAL A 231 -4.66 -11.49 8.46
C VAL A 231 -4.35 -12.62 7.48
N PHE A 232 -4.54 -12.38 6.19
CA PHE A 232 -4.24 -13.39 5.16
C PHE A 232 -2.74 -13.70 5.04
N TYR A 233 -1.89 -12.82 5.57
CA TYR A 233 -0.43 -12.94 5.49
C TYR A 233 0.21 -13.35 6.81
N GLY A 234 -0.57 -13.92 7.73
CA GLY A 234 -0.07 -14.43 9.00
C GLY A 234 0.31 -13.32 9.97
N LEU A 235 -0.59 -12.38 10.18
CA LEU A 235 -0.44 -11.31 11.17
C LEU A 235 -0.21 -11.89 12.57
N PHE A 236 0.77 -11.35 13.29
CA PHE A 236 1.09 -11.73 14.66
C PHE A 236 1.10 -10.50 15.59
N PRO A 237 0.95 -10.68 16.91
CA PRO A 237 0.70 -9.57 17.85
C PRO A 237 1.71 -8.43 17.77
N SER A 238 3.01 -8.73 17.76
CA SER A 238 4.04 -7.68 17.66
C SER A 238 4.10 -7.02 16.27
N GLY A 239 3.64 -7.71 15.22
CA GLY A 239 3.49 -7.13 13.87
C GLY A 239 2.33 -6.16 13.82
N LEU A 240 1.18 -6.53 14.40
CA LEU A 240 0.00 -5.66 14.51
C LEU A 240 0.33 -4.42 15.35
N GLN A 241 0.94 -4.62 16.52
CA GLN A 241 1.36 -3.53 17.41
C GLN A 241 2.20 -2.49 16.66
N LYS A 242 3.26 -2.93 15.97
CA LYS A 242 4.11 -2.03 15.17
C LYS A 242 3.32 -1.32 14.07
N THR A 243 2.46 -2.04 13.36
CA THR A 243 1.67 -1.44 12.28
C THR A 243 0.71 -0.39 12.78
N LEU A 244 -0.01 -0.65 13.86
CA LEU A 244 -0.94 0.30 14.48
C LEU A 244 -0.20 1.53 14.99
N LYS A 245 0.92 1.35 15.68
CA LYS A 245 1.74 2.44 16.18
C LYS A 245 2.29 3.32 15.07
N PHE A 246 3.01 2.74 14.10
CA PHE A 246 3.73 3.51 13.09
C PHE A 246 2.87 4.01 11.91
N LYS A 247 1.78 3.32 11.58
CA LYS A 247 0.92 3.72 10.46
C LYS A 247 -0.36 4.42 10.88
N ALA A 248 -0.85 4.13 12.08
CA ALA A 248 -2.15 4.63 12.54
C ALA A 248 -2.03 5.54 13.78
N GLY A 249 -0.85 5.67 14.39
CA GLY A 249 -0.66 6.45 15.60
C GLY A 249 -1.38 5.88 16.84
N LEU A 250 -1.71 4.57 16.79
CA LEU A 250 -2.43 3.89 17.87
C LEU A 250 -1.45 3.08 18.70
N ASP A 251 -1.27 3.47 19.97
CA ASP A 251 -0.42 2.75 20.90
C ASP A 251 -1.22 1.67 21.64
N MET A 252 -0.92 0.41 21.34
CA MET A 252 -1.56 -0.76 21.93
C MET A 252 -0.52 -1.70 22.50
N THR A 253 -0.86 -2.39 23.59
CA THR A 253 0.03 -3.42 24.13
C THR A 253 0.03 -4.68 23.25
N LYS A 254 1.06 -5.51 23.40
CA LYS A 254 1.15 -6.78 22.69
C LYS A 254 0.01 -7.71 23.08
N GLU A 255 -0.42 -7.68 24.34
CA GLU A 255 -1.54 -8.45 24.89
C GLU A 255 -2.88 -8.03 24.28
N GLN A 256 -3.12 -6.73 24.13
CA GLN A 256 -4.30 -6.21 23.44
C GLN A 256 -4.31 -6.64 21.96
N CYS A 257 -3.17 -6.54 21.28
CA CYS A 257 -3.04 -7.02 19.90
C CYS A 257 -3.26 -8.54 19.79
N ALA A 258 -2.80 -9.32 20.76
CA ALA A 258 -3.06 -10.77 20.81
C ALA A 258 -4.56 -11.05 20.94
N GLY A 259 -5.26 -10.39 21.87
CA GLY A 259 -6.72 -10.53 22.03
C GLY A 259 -7.51 -10.17 20.76
N ILE A 260 -7.08 -9.13 20.03
CA ILE A 260 -7.66 -8.75 18.74
C ILE A 260 -7.49 -9.89 17.72
N ILE A 261 -6.28 -10.45 17.60
CA ILE A 261 -5.99 -11.55 16.66
C ILE A 261 -6.78 -12.81 17.04
N ASP A 262 -6.90 -13.13 18.32
CA ASP A 262 -7.67 -14.28 18.79
C ASP A 262 -9.17 -14.11 18.47
N ASN A 263 -9.74 -12.93 18.71
CA ASN A 263 -11.12 -12.64 18.34
C ASN A 263 -11.32 -12.75 16.81
N LEU A 264 -10.36 -12.27 16.03
CA LEU A 264 -10.39 -12.36 14.57
C LEU A 264 -10.40 -13.84 14.09
N LYS A 265 -9.50 -14.67 14.64
CA LYS A 265 -9.41 -16.11 14.32
C LYS A 265 -10.68 -16.86 14.72
N ASN A 266 -11.22 -16.56 15.89
CA ASN A 266 -12.48 -17.15 16.34
C ASN A 266 -13.68 -16.70 15.50
N GLY A 267 -13.64 -15.47 14.99
CA GLY A 267 -14.70 -14.92 14.13
C GLY A 267 -14.65 -15.38 12.69
N TYR A 268 -13.47 -15.77 12.21
CA TYR A 268 -13.23 -16.30 10.87
C TYR A 268 -12.49 -17.65 10.92
N PRO A 269 -13.12 -18.72 11.43
CA PRO A 269 -12.45 -20.01 11.66
C PRO A 269 -11.92 -20.65 10.38
N ARG A 270 -12.68 -20.53 9.27
CA ARG A 270 -12.27 -21.08 7.97
C ARG A 270 -11.02 -20.40 7.39
N LEU A 271 -10.79 -19.14 7.74
CA LEU A 271 -9.56 -18.44 7.38
C LEU A 271 -8.33 -19.09 8.06
N THR A 272 -8.44 -19.43 9.35
CA THR A 272 -7.35 -20.07 10.10
C THR A 272 -7.05 -21.48 9.54
N GLU A 273 -8.09 -22.25 9.26
CA GLU A 273 -7.97 -23.58 8.63
C GLU A 273 -7.27 -23.47 7.27
N TRP A 274 -7.71 -22.55 6.41
CA TRP A 274 -7.09 -22.31 5.10
C TRP A 274 -5.61 -21.95 5.21
N GLN A 275 -5.23 -21.12 6.19
CA GLN A 275 -3.84 -20.75 6.43
C GLN A 275 -2.99 -21.98 6.75
N ASP A 276 -3.47 -22.85 7.64
CA ASP A 276 -2.76 -24.07 8.05
C ASP A 276 -2.67 -25.09 6.90
N GLU A 277 -3.73 -25.28 6.14
CA GLU A 277 -3.75 -26.13 4.94
C GLU A 277 -2.77 -25.61 3.88
N THR A 278 -2.71 -24.28 3.67
CA THR A 278 -1.81 -23.66 2.70
C THR A 278 -0.34 -23.83 3.10
N LYS A 279 -0.01 -23.66 4.39
CA LYS A 279 1.34 -23.92 4.91
C LYS A 279 1.74 -25.38 4.75
N LYS A 280 0.85 -26.32 5.13
CA LYS A 280 1.09 -27.77 4.98
C LYS A 280 1.30 -28.15 3.52
N ARG A 281 0.47 -27.63 2.60
CA ARG A 281 0.61 -27.86 1.16
C ARG A 281 1.94 -27.34 0.65
N ALA A 282 2.30 -26.11 0.99
CA ALA A 282 3.57 -25.52 0.58
C ALA A 282 4.78 -26.31 1.13
N ALA A 283 4.70 -26.84 2.35
CA ALA A 283 5.75 -27.69 2.91
C ALA A 283 5.90 -29.02 2.17
N SER A 284 4.80 -29.60 1.65
CA SER A 284 4.84 -30.84 0.89
C SER A 284 5.25 -30.68 -0.58
N THR A 285 4.88 -29.55 -1.19
CA THR A 285 5.10 -29.31 -2.65
C THR A 285 6.27 -28.39 -2.95
N CYS A 286 6.78 -27.66 -1.96
CA CYS A 286 7.78 -26.59 -2.07
C CYS A 286 7.34 -25.42 -2.97
N PHE A 287 6.06 -25.28 -3.31
CA PHE A 287 5.52 -24.14 -4.02
C PHE A 287 4.11 -23.75 -3.53
N ALA A 288 3.73 -22.52 -3.86
CA ALA A 288 2.35 -22.04 -3.80
C ALA A 288 1.92 -21.63 -5.22
N GLU A 289 0.61 -21.71 -5.51
CA GLU A 289 0.09 -21.41 -6.84
C GLU A 289 -1.17 -20.53 -6.80
N THR A 290 -1.38 -19.79 -7.89
CA THR A 290 -2.60 -18.99 -8.11
C THR A 290 -3.73 -19.88 -8.66
N ARG A 291 -4.95 -19.31 -8.76
CA ARG A 291 -6.10 -20.03 -9.35
C ARG A 291 -5.86 -20.43 -10.82
N LEU A 292 -5.05 -19.67 -11.56
CA LEU A 292 -4.65 -20.01 -12.94
C LEU A 292 -3.43 -20.94 -13.02
N GLY A 293 -2.93 -21.46 -11.89
CA GLY A 293 -1.83 -22.44 -11.87
C GLY A 293 -0.42 -21.82 -12.00
N ARG A 294 -0.28 -20.49 -11.87
CA ARG A 294 1.05 -19.89 -11.82
C ARG A 294 1.71 -20.21 -10.47
N ARG A 295 2.89 -20.82 -10.53
CA ARG A 295 3.62 -21.32 -9.35
C ARG A 295 4.71 -20.36 -8.90
N ARG A 296 4.84 -20.23 -7.59
CA ARG A 296 5.98 -19.63 -6.91
C ARG A 296 6.64 -20.68 -6.03
N TYR A 297 7.89 -20.99 -6.27
CA TYR A 297 8.67 -21.87 -5.38
C TYR A 297 9.00 -21.13 -4.08
N ILE A 298 8.72 -21.80 -2.96
CA ILE A 298 8.83 -21.18 -1.62
C ILE A 298 10.14 -21.61 -0.98
N VAL A 299 11.19 -20.85 -1.26
CA VAL A 299 12.52 -21.08 -0.69
C VAL A 299 12.48 -20.91 0.83
N GLY A 300 13.03 -21.88 1.56
CA GLY A 300 13.10 -21.84 3.02
C GLY A 300 11.87 -22.41 3.74
N ILE A 301 10.87 -22.97 3.06
CA ILE A 301 9.67 -23.55 3.68
C ILE A 301 10.00 -24.74 4.59
N LEU A 302 11.04 -25.49 4.28
CA LEU A 302 11.56 -26.63 5.08
C LEU A 302 12.78 -26.25 5.94
N SER A 303 13.10 -24.97 6.09
CA SER A 303 14.24 -24.53 6.88
C SER A 303 14.06 -24.89 8.37
N PRO A 304 15.11 -25.42 9.04
CA PRO A 304 15.10 -25.59 10.49
C PRO A 304 15.11 -24.22 11.21
N ASP A 305 15.63 -23.18 10.57
CA ASP A 305 15.59 -21.82 11.09
C ASP A 305 14.14 -21.29 11.10
N TRP A 306 13.67 -20.96 12.31
CA TRP A 306 12.30 -20.47 12.50
C TRP A 306 12.02 -19.17 11.73
N GLY A 307 12.96 -18.24 11.70
CA GLY A 307 12.78 -16.95 11.02
C GLY A 307 12.61 -17.12 9.52
N LYS A 308 13.47 -17.95 8.90
CA LYS A 308 13.39 -18.28 7.46
C LYS A 308 12.11 -19.04 7.14
N ARG A 309 11.75 -20.03 7.95
CA ARG A 309 10.52 -20.79 7.75
C ARG A 309 9.27 -19.92 7.91
N SER A 310 9.20 -19.09 8.95
CA SER A 310 8.08 -18.16 9.15
C SER A 310 7.92 -17.15 8.01
N PHE A 311 9.02 -16.68 7.44
CA PHE A 311 8.98 -15.83 6.23
C PHE A 311 8.45 -16.62 5.03
N ALA A 312 8.90 -17.84 4.81
CA ALA A 312 8.47 -18.71 3.74
C ALA A 312 6.96 -19.06 3.84
N GLU A 313 6.46 -19.33 5.05
CA GLU A 313 5.03 -19.57 5.31
C GLU A 313 4.18 -18.34 4.94
N ARG A 314 4.63 -17.13 5.26
CA ARG A 314 3.95 -15.90 4.82
C ARG A 314 3.96 -15.76 3.30
N CYS A 315 5.06 -16.08 2.63
CA CYS A 315 5.12 -16.10 1.17
C CYS A 315 4.15 -17.12 0.57
N ALA A 316 4.02 -18.29 1.19
CA ALA A 316 3.10 -19.34 0.77
C ALA A 316 1.62 -18.89 0.85
N MET A 317 1.24 -18.21 1.94
CA MET A 317 -0.12 -17.69 2.12
C MET A 317 -0.41 -16.47 1.21
N ASN A 318 0.59 -15.60 1.00
CA ASN A 318 0.42 -14.40 0.17
C ASN A 318 0.25 -14.74 -1.32
N THR A 319 0.97 -15.74 -1.81
CA THR A 319 1.04 -16.05 -3.26
C THR A 319 -0.32 -16.37 -3.88
N PRO A 320 -1.19 -17.25 -3.34
CA PRO A 320 -2.49 -17.52 -3.94
C PRO A 320 -3.39 -16.29 -3.95
N ILE A 321 -3.36 -15.46 -2.93
CA ILE A 321 -4.24 -14.28 -2.81
C ILE A 321 -3.77 -13.16 -3.74
N GLN A 322 -2.57 -12.64 -3.50
CA GLN A 322 -2.03 -11.52 -4.29
C GLN A 322 -1.81 -11.92 -5.76
N GLY A 323 -1.40 -13.17 -5.97
CA GLY A 323 -1.19 -13.69 -7.32
C GLY A 323 -2.49 -13.84 -8.11
N THR A 324 -3.54 -14.40 -7.50
CA THR A 324 -4.84 -14.53 -8.18
C THR A 324 -5.48 -13.15 -8.41
N ALA A 325 -5.34 -12.20 -7.48
CA ALA A 325 -5.76 -10.82 -7.70
C ALA A 325 -5.05 -10.22 -8.93
N ALA A 326 -3.73 -10.42 -9.06
CA ALA A 326 -2.98 -9.98 -10.24
C ALA A 326 -3.44 -10.67 -11.53
N ASP A 327 -3.82 -11.95 -11.47
CA ASP A 327 -4.37 -12.68 -12.60
C ASP A 327 -5.75 -12.11 -13.03
N ILE A 328 -6.62 -11.76 -12.08
CA ILE A 328 -7.92 -11.12 -12.34
C ILE A 328 -7.74 -9.77 -13.04
N ILE A 329 -6.81 -8.94 -12.58
CA ILE A 329 -6.50 -7.66 -13.22
C ILE A 329 -6.06 -7.89 -14.67
N LYS A 330 -5.19 -8.87 -14.93
CA LYS A 330 -4.72 -9.20 -16.27
C LYS A 330 -5.82 -9.74 -17.18
N LEU A 331 -6.75 -10.53 -16.65
CA LEU A 331 -7.93 -10.96 -17.39
C LEU A 331 -8.80 -9.76 -17.81
N ALA A 332 -9.07 -8.84 -16.87
CA ALA A 332 -9.79 -7.60 -17.18
C ALA A 332 -9.07 -6.78 -18.26
N MET A 333 -7.75 -6.59 -18.13
CA MET A 333 -6.95 -5.91 -19.16
C MET A 333 -7.04 -6.58 -20.51
N GLY A 334 -7.07 -7.93 -20.57
CA GLY A 334 -7.25 -8.68 -21.80
C GLY A 334 -8.59 -8.43 -22.48
N ARG A 335 -9.69 -8.40 -21.69
CA ARG A 335 -11.04 -8.07 -22.17
C ARG A 335 -11.11 -6.64 -22.69
N ILE A 336 -10.55 -5.69 -21.94
CA ILE A 336 -10.49 -4.28 -22.35
C ILE A 336 -9.71 -4.14 -23.65
N ALA A 337 -8.55 -4.80 -23.79
CA ALA A 337 -7.73 -4.74 -24.99
C ALA A 337 -8.46 -5.25 -26.26
N GLN A 338 -9.34 -6.25 -26.11
CA GLN A 338 -10.20 -6.71 -27.21
C GLN A 338 -11.21 -5.61 -27.62
N GLY A 339 -11.86 -4.97 -26.67
CA GLY A 339 -12.86 -3.95 -26.93
C GLY A 339 -12.31 -2.58 -27.35
N ILE A 340 -11.03 -2.30 -27.11
CA ILE A 340 -10.36 -1.08 -27.60
C ILE A 340 -10.35 -0.99 -29.12
N LYS A 341 -10.35 -2.11 -29.83
CA LYS A 341 -10.41 -2.14 -31.31
C LYS A 341 -11.64 -1.39 -31.85
N GLU A 342 -12.77 -1.46 -31.13
CA GLU A 342 -14.02 -0.77 -31.44
C GLU A 342 -14.10 0.63 -30.80
N ARG A 343 -13.18 0.92 -29.87
CA ARG A 343 -13.09 2.16 -29.07
C ARG A 343 -11.71 2.76 -29.13
N PRO A 344 -11.21 3.17 -30.32
CA PRO A 344 -9.83 3.68 -30.47
C PRO A 344 -9.54 4.96 -29.68
N TRP A 345 -10.57 5.60 -29.19
CA TRP A 345 -10.50 6.77 -28.31
C TRP A 345 -10.20 6.40 -26.84
N LEU A 346 -10.42 5.14 -26.43
CA LEU A 346 -10.09 4.65 -25.08
C LEU A 346 -8.59 4.30 -25.00
N LYS A 347 -7.82 5.17 -24.43
CA LYS A 347 -6.36 5.01 -24.37
C LYS A 347 -5.91 4.53 -22.99
N PRO A 348 -5.40 3.29 -22.84
CA PRO A 348 -4.75 2.88 -21.60
C PRO A 348 -3.61 3.83 -21.26
N PHE A 349 -3.60 4.33 -20.02
CA PHE A 349 -2.70 5.39 -19.62
C PHE A 349 -1.72 4.95 -18.52
N LEU A 350 -2.25 4.37 -17.42
CA LEU A 350 -1.46 3.84 -16.32
C LEU A 350 -2.10 2.56 -15.76
N GLN A 351 -1.25 1.73 -15.14
CA GLN A 351 -1.66 0.63 -14.27
C GLN A 351 -0.95 0.79 -12.93
N ILE A 352 -1.69 0.92 -11.84
CA ILE A 352 -1.16 1.16 -10.49
C ILE A 352 -1.81 0.15 -9.53
N HIS A 353 -1.08 -0.90 -9.16
CA HIS A 353 -1.55 -1.99 -8.28
C HIS A 353 -2.82 -2.67 -8.82
N ASP A 354 -3.99 -2.32 -8.31
CA ASP A 354 -5.33 -2.78 -8.66
C ASP A 354 -6.16 -1.74 -9.42
N GLU A 355 -5.54 -0.62 -9.80
CA GLU A 355 -6.12 0.52 -10.50
C GLU A 355 -5.73 0.53 -11.98
N LEU A 356 -6.71 0.71 -12.87
CA LEU A 356 -6.54 0.91 -14.31
C LEU A 356 -6.94 2.34 -14.68
N VAL A 357 -6.05 3.06 -15.35
CA VAL A 357 -6.25 4.47 -15.69
C VAL A 357 -6.23 4.68 -17.19
N PHE A 358 -7.17 5.46 -17.69
CA PHE A 358 -7.35 5.74 -19.11
C PHE A 358 -7.39 7.24 -19.39
N GLU A 359 -6.92 7.64 -20.57
CA GLU A 359 -7.15 8.94 -21.17
C GLU A 359 -8.27 8.80 -22.21
N ILE A 360 -9.31 9.64 -22.09
CA ILE A 360 -10.49 9.60 -22.96
C ILE A 360 -10.94 11.00 -23.37
N PRO A 361 -11.65 11.19 -24.48
CA PRO A 361 -12.40 12.42 -24.76
C PRO A 361 -13.48 12.64 -23.67
N ALA A 362 -13.72 13.90 -23.30
CA ALA A 362 -14.64 14.22 -22.20
C ALA A 362 -16.09 13.77 -22.46
N ASP A 363 -16.54 13.77 -23.72
CA ASP A 363 -17.86 13.31 -24.16
C ASP A 363 -18.03 11.79 -24.14
N LYS A 364 -16.96 11.04 -23.85
CA LYS A 364 -16.94 9.56 -23.79
C LYS A 364 -16.92 9.00 -22.38
N LEU A 365 -17.10 9.82 -21.35
CA LEU A 365 -16.95 9.42 -19.94
C LEU A 365 -17.84 8.24 -19.57
N ASP A 366 -19.14 8.35 -19.79
CA ASP A 366 -20.10 7.32 -19.37
C ASP A 366 -19.90 6.01 -20.13
N GLU A 367 -19.63 6.09 -21.45
CA GLU A 367 -19.33 4.92 -22.29
C GLU A 367 -18.05 4.21 -21.83
N ALA A 368 -17.00 4.98 -21.50
CA ALA A 368 -15.75 4.43 -21.01
C ALA A 368 -15.92 3.71 -19.67
N VAL A 369 -16.56 4.38 -18.72
CA VAL A 369 -16.80 3.82 -17.38
C VAL A 369 -17.65 2.56 -17.46
N TYR A 370 -18.76 2.59 -18.19
CA TYR A 370 -19.63 1.42 -18.35
C TYR A 370 -18.85 0.22 -18.94
N PHE A 371 -18.11 0.44 -20.03
CA PHE A 371 -17.38 -0.63 -20.71
C PHE A 371 -16.23 -1.19 -19.84
N VAL A 372 -15.39 -0.34 -19.28
CA VAL A 372 -14.25 -0.78 -18.48
C VAL A 372 -14.70 -1.47 -17.21
N LYS A 373 -15.71 -0.93 -16.54
CA LYS A 373 -16.30 -1.52 -15.33
C LYS A 373 -16.87 -2.90 -15.62
N ALA A 374 -17.64 -3.07 -16.69
CA ALA A 374 -18.16 -4.37 -17.10
C ALA A 374 -17.04 -5.40 -17.32
N CYS A 375 -15.92 -5.00 -17.97
CA CYS A 375 -14.75 -5.88 -18.15
C CYS A 375 -14.05 -6.23 -16.83
N MET A 376 -14.00 -5.31 -15.86
CA MET A 376 -13.37 -5.52 -14.57
C MET A 376 -14.23 -6.38 -13.63
N GLU A 377 -15.54 -6.18 -13.63
CA GLU A 377 -16.48 -6.88 -12.75
C GLU A 377 -16.93 -8.24 -13.27
N GLU A 378 -16.64 -8.55 -14.53
CA GLU A 378 -16.96 -9.84 -15.11
C GLU A 378 -16.30 -10.97 -14.34
N GLN A 379 -17.08 -12.01 -14.03
CA GLN A 379 -16.61 -13.19 -13.29
C GLN A 379 -15.32 -13.77 -13.90
N PRO A 380 -14.22 -13.81 -13.14
CA PRO A 380 -12.92 -14.19 -13.69
C PRO A 380 -12.77 -15.68 -13.94
N PHE A 381 -13.45 -16.53 -13.14
CA PHE A 381 -13.42 -17.98 -13.21
C PHE A 381 -14.82 -18.53 -12.96
N THR A 382 -15.15 -19.68 -13.53
CA THR A 382 -16.48 -20.30 -13.40
C THR A 382 -16.90 -20.60 -11.97
N ASP A 383 -15.94 -20.84 -11.07
CA ASP A 383 -16.15 -21.13 -9.66
C ASP A 383 -15.98 -19.90 -8.73
N PHE A 384 -15.66 -18.72 -9.27
CA PHE A 384 -15.49 -17.52 -8.48
C PHE A 384 -16.84 -16.87 -8.18
N ASP A 385 -17.37 -17.10 -6.99
CA ASP A 385 -18.72 -16.69 -6.56
C ASP A 385 -18.76 -15.48 -5.63
N VAL A 386 -17.65 -14.76 -5.50
CA VAL A 386 -17.55 -13.51 -4.76
C VAL A 386 -17.73 -12.33 -5.72
N PRO A 387 -18.70 -11.44 -5.53
CA PRO A 387 -18.88 -10.28 -6.40
C PRO A 387 -17.61 -9.46 -6.49
N ILE A 388 -17.21 -9.04 -7.70
CA ILE A 388 -16.13 -8.08 -7.93
C ILE A 388 -16.77 -6.73 -8.18
N ILE A 389 -16.20 -5.69 -7.60
CA ILE A 389 -16.68 -4.30 -7.74
C ILE A 389 -15.49 -3.44 -8.13
N ALA A 390 -15.69 -2.59 -9.14
CA ALA A 390 -14.75 -1.56 -9.55
C ALA A 390 -15.38 -0.18 -9.26
N GLU A 391 -14.61 0.68 -8.60
CA GLU A 391 -14.99 2.05 -8.27
C GLU A 391 -14.37 2.99 -9.31
N ALA A 392 -15.17 3.90 -9.86
CA ALA A 392 -14.75 4.82 -10.91
C ALA A 392 -14.55 6.24 -10.38
N ALA A 393 -13.52 6.90 -10.87
CA ALA A 393 -13.28 8.32 -10.62
C ALA A 393 -12.72 8.99 -11.89
N TYR A 394 -12.96 10.29 -12.06
CA TYR A 394 -12.50 11.03 -13.24
C TYR A 394 -12.04 12.45 -12.91
N GLY A 395 -11.24 13.03 -13.77
CA GLY A 395 -10.76 14.40 -13.61
C GLY A 395 -9.86 14.86 -14.76
N THR A 396 -9.44 16.10 -14.70
CA THR A 396 -8.46 16.66 -15.66
C THR A 396 -7.00 16.38 -15.27
N ASN A 397 -6.78 15.93 -14.03
CA ASN A 397 -5.49 15.46 -13.53
C ASN A 397 -5.70 14.28 -12.57
N PHE A 398 -4.66 13.48 -12.38
CA PHE A 398 -4.72 12.26 -11.57
C PHE A 398 -4.73 12.50 -10.05
N GLY A 399 -4.42 13.71 -9.60
CA GLY A 399 -4.41 14.06 -8.17
C GLY A 399 -5.75 14.55 -7.64
N ASP A 400 -6.62 15.07 -8.51
CA ASP A 400 -7.91 15.65 -8.16
C ASP A 400 -9.05 14.95 -8.92
N LEU A 401 -9.15 13.63 -8.73
CA LEU A 401 -10.22 12.83 -9.29
C LEU A 401 -11.50 12.99 -8.45
N ILE A 402 -12.64 12.98 -9.12
CA ILE A 402 -13.99 13.02 -8.56
C ILE A 402 -14.57 11.60 -8.64
N GLU A 403 -14.98 11.05 -7.51
CA GLU A 403 -15.63 9.74 -7.46
C GLU A 403 -17.01 9.79 -8.15
N MET A 404 -17.33 8.75 -8.90
CA MET A 404 -18.65 8.59 -9.54
C MET A 404 -19.55 7.76 -8.61
N GLU A 405 -20.56 8.42 -8.02
CA GLU A 405 -21.54 7.72 -7.20
C GLU A 405 -22.46 6.85 -8.07
N GLY A 406 -22.56 5.56 -7.76
CA GLY A 406 -23.51 4.65 -8.39
C GLY A 406 -23.22 4.23 -9.84
N ALA A 407 -21.98 4.44 -10.31
CA ALA A 407 -21.55 3.95 -11.64
C ALA A 407 -21.37 2.43 -11.65
#